data_9a2e69a3268ee1bce928af63de8eadc6
#
_entry.id   9a2e69a3268ee1bce928af63de8eadc6
#
_cell.length_a   1.000
_cell.length_b   1.000
_cell.length_c   1.000
_cell.angle_alpha   90.00
_cell.angle_beta   90.00
_cell.angle_gamma   90.00
#
_symmetry.space_group_name_H-M   'P 1'
#
loop_
_entity.id
_entity.type
_entity.pdbx_description
1 polymer ?
#
loop_
_entity_poly.entity_id
_entity_poly.type
_entity_poly.pdbx_seq_one_letter_code
_entity_poly.pdbx_strand_id
1 'polypeptide(L)'
;LSDFSFENTVKPLKEMAAKHNFLIFEDRKFADIGNTVKLQYTSGVYKIAEWADITNAHGVTGQGIVTGLKQGAEETTNEPRGLLMLAELSSKGSLAHGEYTKGTVDIAKSDNDFVIGFIAQKDMGGRDEGFDWLIMTPGVGLDDKGDALGQQYRTVDEVFSTGTDIIIVGRGLFAKGRDPKTEGERYRKAGWDAYLKRIG
;
A
#
# COMPACT_ATOMS: atom_id res chain seq x y z
N LEU A 1 0.62 12.63 5.63
CA LEU A 1 1.68 13.65 5.62
C LEU A 1 1.37 14.72 6.66
N SER A 2 2.24 14.93 7.65
CA SER A 2 2.08 15.96 8.68
C SER A 2 2.27 17.37 8.09
N ASP A 3 3.14 17.51 7.10
CA ASP A 3 3.50 18.76 6.46
C ASP A 3 3.00 18.80 5.00
N PHE A 4 1.73 18.45 4.81
CA PHE A 4 1.13 18.41 3.48
C PHE A 4 1.01 19.82 2.89
N SER A 5 1.54 19.99 1.69
CA SER A 5 1.35 21.17 0.85
C SER A 5 1.30 20.73 -0.61
N PHE A 6 0.27 21.13 -1.33
CA PHE A 6 0.19 20.80 -2.76
C PHE A 6 1.40 21.36 -3.52
N GLU A 7 1.72 22.65 -3.32
CA GLU A 7 2.81 23.34 -4.01
C GLU A 7 4.21 22.85 -3.57
N ASN A 8 4.41 22.67 -2.26
CA ASN A 8 5.75 22.40 -1.72
C ASN A 8 6.06 20.93 -1.54
N THR A 9 5.05 20.05 -1.58
CA THR A 9 5.24 18.60 -1.38
C THR A 9 4.79 17.81 -2.61
N VAL A 10 3.52 17.95 -3.03
CA VAL A 10 2.94 17.12 -4.08
C VAL A 10 3.57 17.41 -5.43
N LYS A 11 3.63 18.69 -5.81
CA LYS A 11 4.16 19.10 -7.12
C LYS A 11 5.62 18.69 -7.33
N PRO A 12 6.57 18.97 -6.40
CA PRO A 12 7.92 18.47 -6.52
C PRO A 12 8.02 16.93 -6.53
N LEU A 13 7.16 16.25 -5.76
CA LEU A 13 7.12 14.77 -5.75
C LEU A 13 6.69 14.20 -7.11
N LYS A 14 5.67 14.78 -7.75
CA LYS A 14 5.26 14.40 -9.11
C LYS A 14 6.37 14.63 -10.13
N GLU A 15 7.08 15.75 -10.07
CA GLU A 15 8.22 16.04 -10.93
C GLU A 15 9.35 15.01 -10.75
N MET A 16 9.65 14.63 -9.51
CA MET A 16 10.61 13.57 -9.20
C MET A 16 10.13 12.20 -9.68
N ALA A 17 8.85 11.87 -9.51
CA ALA A 17 8.28 10.61 -9.97
C ALA A 17 8.40 10.47 -11.48
N ALA A 18 8.06 11.50 -12.23
CA ALA A 18 8.21 11.54 -13.68
C ALA A 18 9.69 11.42 -14.11
N LYS A 19 10.59 12.17 -13.45
CA LYS A 19 12.03 12.18 -13.75
C LYS A 19 12.71 10.84 -13.48
N HIS A 20 12.32 10.15 -12.40
CA HIS A 20 12.98 8.94 -11.93
C HIS A 20 12.16 7.66 -12.17
N ASN A 21 11.01 7.79 -12.84
CA ASN A 21 10.13 6.68 -13.22
C ASN A 21 9.73 5.80 -12.02
N PHE A 22 9.09 6.40 -11.01
CA PHE A 22 8.48 5.68 -9.90
C PHE A 22 7.03 6.10 -9.69
N LEU A 23 6.23 5.22 -9.09
CA LEU A 23 4.83 5.48 -8.75
C LEU A 23 4.70 6.08 -7.36
N ILE A 24 3.70 6.94 -7.18
CA ILE A 24 3.37 7.55 -5.89
C ILE A 24 2.22 6.76 -5.24
N PHE A 25 2.48 6.19 -4.07
CA PHE A 25 1.49 5.52 -3.25
C PHE A 25 1.13 6.37 -2.02
N GLU A 26 -0.10 6.89 -1.99
CA GLU A 26 -0.63 7.55 -0.80
C GLU A 26 -1.31 6.53 0.12
N ASP A 27 -0.62 6.17 1.20
CA ASP A 27 -1.05 5.21 2.22
C ASP A 27 -2.15 5.79 3.14
N ARG A 28 -3.27 6.20 2.54
CA ARG A 28 -4.36 6.91 3.20
C ARG A 28 -5.18 6.05 4.15
N LYS A 29 -5.34 4.78 3.81
CA LYS A 29 -6.19 3.82 4.54
C LYS A 29 -7.64 4.29 4.66
N PHE A 30 -8.27 4.54 3.53
CA PHE A 30 -9.69 4.91 3.49
C PHE A 30 -10.56 3.87 4.20
N ALA A 31 -11.56 4.34 4.94
CA ALA A 31 -12.45 3.47 5.72
C ALA A 31 -13.88 4.01 5.82
N ASP A 32 -14.32 4.77 4.80
CA ASP A 32 -15.64 5.38 4.77
C ASP A 32 -16.49 4.79 3.64
N ILE A 33 -17.77 5.16 3.60
CA ILE A 33 -18.73 4.63 2.65
C ILE A 33 -18.78 5.44 1.34
N GLY A 34 -19.04 4.76 0.26
CA GLY A 34 -19.43 5.23 -1.09
C GLY A 34 -19.13 6.69 -1.41
N ASN A 35 -20.16 7.54 -1.35
CA ASN A 35 -20.01 8.96 -1.72
C ASN A 35 -19.06 9.73 -0.79
N THR A 36 -19.02 9.41 0.50
CA THR A 36 -18.12 10.08 1.45
C THR A 36 -16.66 9.77 1.13
N VAL A 37 -16.31 8.50 0.87
CA VAL A 37 -14.95 8.13 0.50
C VAL A 37 -14.55 8.73 -0.84
N LYS A 38 -15.47 8.81 -1.81
CA LYS A 38 -15.24 9.50 -3.09
C LYS A 38 -14.83 10.96 -2.86
N LEU A 39 -15.57 11.69 -2.02
CA LEU A 39 -15.25 13.08 -1.68
C LEU A 39 -13.93 13.21 -0.91
N GLN A 40 -13.61 12.28 0.00
CA GLN A 40 -12.32 12.25 0.70
C GLN A 40 -11.15 12.05 -0.27
N TYR A 41 -11.35 11.30 -1.34
CA TYR A 41 -10.33 11.00 -2.35
C TYR A 41 -10.13 12.15 -3.35
N THR A 42 -11.23 12.77 -3.80
CA THR A 42 -11.22 13.74 -4.90
C THR A 42 -11.18 15.20 -4.44
N SER A 43 -11.59 15.49 -3.21
CA SER A 43 -11.89 16.84 -2.74
C SER A 43 -11.08 17.22 -1.50
N GLY A 44 -11.41 18.38 -0.91
CA GLY A 44 -10.74 18.90 0.28
C GLY A 44 -9.32 19.39 -0.02
N VAL A 45 -8.48 19.37 1.01
CA VAL A 45 -7.10 19.88 0.90
C VAL A 45 -6.14 18.87 0.26
N TYR A 46 -6.44 17.58 0.33
CA TYR A 46 -5.53 16.54 -0.12
C TYR A 46 -5.65 16.20 -1.62
N LYS A 47 -6.87 16.18 -2.16
CA LYS A 47 -7.15 15.87 -3.57
C LYS A 47 -6.32 14.70 -4.12
N ILE A 48 -6.33 13.59 -3.39
CA ILE A 48 -5.41 12.47 -3.60
C ILE A 48 -5.50 11.91 -5.02
N ALA A 49 -6.71 11.85 -5.60
CA ALA A 49 -6.95 11.37 -6.94
C ALA A 49 -6.19 12.14 -8.04
N GLU A 50 -5.83 13.42 -7.79
CA GLU A 50 -5.11 14.25 -8.76
C GLU A 50 -3.63 13.88 -8.89
N TRP A 51 -3.04 13.19 -7.88
CA TRP A 51 -1.58 13.04 -7.84
C TRP A 51 -1.06 11.67 -7.42
N ALA A 52 -1.83 10.85 -6.68
CA ALA A 52 -1.38 9.53 -6.27
C ALA A 52 -1.76 8.48 -7.32
N ASP A 53 -0.80 7.69 -7.75
CA ASP A 53 -1.01 6.58 -8.69
C ASP A 53 -1.71 5.42 -7.99
N ILE A 54 -1.38 5.19 -6.72
CA ILE A 54 -1.91 4.10 -5.89
C ILE A 54 -2.43 4.69 -4.58
N THR A 55 -3.54 4.16 -4.11
CA THR A 55 -4.04 4.40 -2.74
C THR A 55 -4.52 3.09 -2.11
N ASN A 56 -4.97 3.15 -0.85
CA ASN A 56 -5.46 1.95 -0.18
C ASN A 56 -6.72 2.20 0.65
N ALA A 57 -7.46 1.12 0.91
CA ALA A 57 -8.70 1.17 1.66
C ALA A 57 -8.95 -0.11 2.46
N HIS A 58 -9.65 0.04 3.58
CA HIS A 58 -10.19 -1.06 4.36
C HIS A 58 -11.45 -1.65 3.72
N GLY A 59 -11.59 -2.99 3.74
CA GLY A 59 -12.80 -3.68 3.30
C GLY A 59 -13.98 -3.60 4.27
N VAL A 60 -13.80 -3.01 5.45
CA VAL A 60 -14.78 -3.00 6.55
C VAL A 60 -16.13 -2.39 6.18
N THR A 61 -16.16 -1.48 5.22
CA THR A 61 -17.39 -0.81 4.76
C THR A 61 -18.06 -1.49 3.56
N GLY A 62 -17.52 -2.64 3.12
CA GLY A 62 -18.05 -3.41 2.00
C GLY A 62 -17.69 -2.85 0.63
N GLN A 63 -18.32 -3.39 -0.43
CA GLN A 63 -18.01 -3.09 -1.84
C GLN A 63 -18.12 -1.60 -2.21
N GLY A 64 -18.99 -0.86 -1.56
CA GLY A 64 -19.21 0.57 -1.86
C GLY A 64 -17.97 1.44 -1.75
N ILE A 65 -16.96 1.05 -0.96
CA ILE A 65 -15.71 1.81 -0.86
C ILE A 65 -14.89 1.72 -2.16
N VAL A 66 -14.82 0.53 -2.76
CA VAL A 66 -14.13 0.33 -4.05
C VAL A 66 -14.83 1.11 -5.15
N THR A 67 -16.16 0.98 -5.25
CA THR A 67 -16.98 1.69 -6.24
C THR A 67 -16.81 3.22 -6.12
N GLY A 68 -16.85 3.74 -4.90
CA GLY A 68 -16.69 5.19 -4.66
C GLY A 68 -15.30 5.71 -5.05
N LEU A 69 -14.24 4.98 -4.71
CA LEU A 69 -12.86 5.34 -5.08
C LEU A 69 -12.63 5.23 -6.59
N LYS A 70 -13.14 4.18 -7.25
CA LYS A 70 -13.04 4.00 -8.70
C LYS A 70 -13.71 5.13 -9.46
N GLN A 71 -14.97 5.44 -9.13
CA GLN A 71 -15.67 6.58 -9.71
C GLN A 71 -14.93 7.90 -9.50
N GLY A 72 -14.40 8.09 -8.29
CA GLY A 72 -13.59 9.28 -7.98
C GLY A 72 -12.34 9.39 -8.84
N ALA A 73 -11.65 8.30 -9.10
CA ALA A 73 -10.51 8.24 -10.00
C ALA A 73 -10.89 8.60 -11.45
N GLU A 74 -11.90 7.92 -11.99
CA GLU A 74 -12.38 8.10 -13.37
C GLU A 74 -12.90 9.52 -13.66
N GLU A 75 -13.55 10.15 -12.68
CA GLU A 75 -14.03 11.53 -12.82
C GLU A 75 -12.93 12.58 -12.67
N THR A 76 -11.79 12.24 -12.05
CA THR A 76 -10.72 13.21 -11.76
C THR A 76 -9.64 13.22 -12.84
N THR A 77 -9.29 12.06 -13.41
CA THR A 77 -8.15 11.94 -14.33
C THR A 77 -8.34 10.79 -15.32
N ASN A 78 -7.69 10.92 -16.50
CA ASN A 78 -7.56 9.84 -17.46
C ASN A 78 -6.30 8.98 -17.22
N GLU A 79 -5.47 9.35 -16.24
CA GLU A 79 -4.29 8.57 -15.85
C GLU A 79 -4.71 7.34 -15.06
N PRO A 80 -4.07 6.18 -15.25
CA PRO A 80 -4.38 4.98 -14.48
C PRO A 80 -4.26 5.22 -12.97
N ARG A 81 -5.18 4.65 -12.20
CA ARG A 81 -5.14 4.63 -10.73
C ARG A 81 -5.36 3.21 -10.24
N GLY A 82 -4.67 2.83 -9.16
CA GLY A 82 -4.80 1.52 -8.55
C GLY A 82 -5.17 1.58 -7.08
N LEU A 83 -5.94 0.60 -6.64
CA LEU A 83 -6.33 0.43 -5.25
C LEU A 83 -5.71 -0.82 -4.65
N LEU A 84 -5.11 -0.69 -3.46
CA LEU A 84 -4.72 -1.82 -2.62
C LEU A 84 -5.73 -1.98 -1.49
N MET A 85 -6.26 -3.18 -1.30
CA MET A 85 -7.14 -3.47 -0.17
C MET A 85 -6.31 -3.89 1.05
N LEU A 86 -6.66 -3.35 2.23
CA LEU A 86 -6.01 -3.72 3.50
C LEU A 86 -6.57 -5.04 4.01
N ALA A 87 -5.96 -6.15 3.62
CA ALA A 87 -6.40 -7.49 4.00
C ALA A 87 -5.84 -7.94 5.35
N GLU A 88 -4.58 -7.56 5.66
CA GLU A 88 -3.92 -7.85 6.92
C GLU A 88 -3.06 -6.66 7.36
N LEU A 89 -2.88 -6.49 8.68
CA LEU A 89 -2.05 -5.44 9.25
C LEU A 89 -0.91 -6.04 10.08
N SER A 90 0.21 -5.33 10.17
CA SER A 90 1.41 -5.77 10.92
C SER A 90 1.36 -5.48 12.42
N SER A 91 0.32 -4.79 12.92
CA SER A 91 0.18 -4.46 14.34
C SER A 91 -0.32 -5.64 15.17
N LYS A 92 0.24 -5.80 16.36
CA LYS A 92 -0.24 -6.78 17.35
C LYS A 92 -1.68 -6.48 17.74
N GLY A 93 -2.54 -7.51 17.72
CA GLY A 93 -3.96 -7.38 18.06
C GLY A 93 -4.83 -6.76 16.96
N SER A 94 -4.32 -6.70 15.73
CA SER A 94 -5.13 -6.30 14.57
C SER A 94 -6.36 -7.19 14.44
N LEU A 95 -7.51 -6.59 14.11
CA LEU A 95 -8.75 -7.30 13.75
C LEU A 95 -8.81 -7.69 12.27
N ALA A 96 -7.83 -7.26 11.47
CA ALA A 96 -7.74 -7.60 10.05
C ALA A 96 -7.16 -9.01 9.87
N HIS A 97 -8.00 -10.02 10.15
CA HIS A 97 -7.69 -11.44 9.99
C HIS A 97 -8.97 -12.27 9.80
N GLY A 98 -8.85 -13.56 9.43
CA GLY A 98 -9.96 -14.50 9.34
C GLY A 98 -11.05 -14.04 8.34
N GLU A 99 -12.29 -13.94 8.79
CA GLU A 99 -13.42 -13.55 7.95
C GLU A 99 -13.29 -12.13 7.38
N TYR A 100 -12.66 -11.21 8.11
CA TYR A 100 -12.36 -9.88 7.57
C TYR A 100 -11.43 -9.96 6.34
N THR A 101 -10.35 -10.71 6.43
CA THR A 101 -9.40 -10.91 5.32
C THR A 101 -10.09 -11.56 4.14
N LYS A 102 -10.87 -12.64 4.38
CA LYS A 102 -11.63 -13.34 3.35
C LYS A 102 -12.61 -12.40 2.64
N GLY A 103 -13.44 -11.68 3.40
CA GLY A 103 -14.39 -10.71 2.83
C GLY A 103 -13.71 -9.59 2.04
N THR A 104 -12.52 -9.14 2.49
CA THR A 104 -11.72 -8.15 1.75
C THR A 104 -11.21 -8.70 0.42
N VAL A 105 -10.78 -9.97 0.36
CA VAL A 105 -10.38 -10.64 -0.89
C VAL A 105 -11.58 -10.81 -1.83
N ASP A 106 -12.75 -11.20 -1.30
CA ASP A 106 -13.97 -11.34 -2.11
C ASP A 106 -14.41 -10.00 -2.74
N ILE A 107 -14.28 -8.88 -1.98
CA ILE A 107 -14.49 -7.52 -2.49
C ILE A 107 -13.52 -7.21 -3.63
N ALA A 108 -12.24 -7.51 -3.46
CA ALA A 108 -11.21 -7.25 -4.47
C ALA A 108 -11.48 -8.01 -5.79
N LYS A 109 -11.88 -9.28 -5.70
CA LYS A 109 -12.22 -10.11 -6.87
C LYS A 109 -13.35 -9.56 -7.72
N SER A 110 -14.28 -8.82 -7.12
CA SER A 110 -15.43 -8.25 -7.85
C SER A 110 -15.09 -6.98 -8.65
N ASP A 111 -13.88 -6.41 -8.50
CA ASP A 111 -13.47 -5.17 -9.18
C ASP A 111 -11.96 -5.18 -9.48
N ASN A 112 -11.48 -6.23 -10.12
CA ASN A 112 -10.06 -6.50 -10.38
C ASN A 112 -9.42 -5.63 -11.47
N ASP A 113 -10.16 -4.78 -12.13
CA ASP A 113 -9.65 -3.78 -13.06
C ASP A 113 -9.21 -2.48 -12.35
N PHE A 114 -9.63 -2.28 -11.10
CA PHE A 114 -9.20 -1.17 -10.25
C PHE A 114 -8.41 -1.62 -9.03
N VAL A 115 -8.82 -2.74 -8.39
CA VAL A 115 -8.07 -3.33 -7.28
C VAL A 115 -6.88 -4.11 -7.84
N ILE A 116 -5.67 -3.63 -7.58
CA ILE A 116 -4.43 -4.22 -8.09
C ILE A 116 -3.77 -5.20 -7.11
N GLY A 117 -4.23 -5.27 -5.86
CA GLY A 117 -3.65 -6.15 -4.85
C GLY A 117 -3.95 -5.75 -3.42
N PHE A 118 -3.07 -6.12 -2.51
CA PHE A 118 -3.31 -6.03 -1.07
C PHE A 118 -2.14 -5.46 -0.28
N ILE A 119 -2.48 -4.75 0.78
CA ILE A 119 -1.62 -4.63 1.95
C ILE A 119 -1.86 -5.88 2.80
N ALA A 120 -0.87 -6.75 2.89
CA ALA A 120 -0.99 -8.05 3.54
C ALA A 120 0.34 -8.55 4.12
N GLN A 121 0.28 -9.62 4.92
CA GLN A 121 1.46 -10.23 5.53
C GLN A 121 1.92 -11.50 4.78
N LYS A 122 1.17 -11.92 3.77
CA LYS A 122 1.41 -13.13 2.95
C LYS A 122 0.62 -13.04 1.65
N ASP A 123 0.85 -13.97 0.75
CA ASP A 123 0.03 -14.20 -0.44
C ASP A 123 -1.46 -14.37 -0.07
N MET A 124 -2.33 -13.72 -0.82
CA MET A 124 -3.79 -13.78 -0.65
C MET A 124 -4.46 -14.82 -1.54
N GLY A 125 -3.69 -15.60 -2.30
CA GLY A 125 -4.20 -16.62 -3.22
C GLY A 125 -4.85 -16.02 -4.46
N GLY A 126 -5.63 -16.84 -5.17
CA GLY A 126 -6.39 -16.44 -6.35
C GLY A 126 -5.72 -16.69 -7.69
N ARG A 127 -4.46 -17.11 -7.71
CA ARG A 127 -3.75 -17.40 -8.99
C ARG A 127 -4.42 -18.51 -9.80
N ASP A 128 -4.92 -19.53 -9.15
CA ASP A 128 -5.67 -20.62 -9.80
C ASP A 128 -7.02 -20.13 -10.38
N GLU A 129 -7.50 -18.98 -9.89
CA GLU A 129 -8.71 -18.31 -10.38
C GLU A 129 -8.39 -17.23 -11.43
N GLY A 130 -7.12 -17.03 -11.79
CA GLY A 130 -6.67 -16.03 -12.75
C GLY A 130 -6.37 -14.64 -12.17
N PHE A 131 -6.28 -14.51 -10.85
CA PHE A 131 -5.90 -13.26 -10.18
C PHE A 131 -4.41 -13.26 -9.84
N ASP A 132 -3.69 -12.26 -10.28
CA ASP A 132 -2.28 -12.04 -9.95
C ASP A 132 -2.13 -10.76 -9.13
N TRP A 133 -2.36 -10.87 -7.82
CA TRP A 133 -2.40 -9.75 -6.90
C TRP A 133 -1.00 -9.28 -6.53
N LEU A 134 -0.80 -7.95 -6.55
CA LEU A 134 0.37 -7.31 -5.98
C LEU A 134 0.28 -7.32 -4.44
N ILE A 135 1.23 -7.93 -3.77
CA ILE A 135 1.30 -7.98 -2.31
C ILE A 135 2.34 -6.98 -1.80
N MET A 136 1.87 -5.95 -1.10
CA MET A 136 2.73 -4.97 -0.45
C MET A 136 2.71 -5.15 1.06
N THR A 137 3.88 -5.40 1.67
CA THR A 137 3.96 -5.78 3.09
C THR A 137 4.66 -4.71 3.93
N PRO A 138 3.96 -4.11 4.90
CA PRO A 138 4.55 -3.26 5.93
C PRO A 138 5.10 -4.08 7.11
N GLY A 139 5.80 -3.40 8.02
CA GLY A 139 6.38 -4.07 9.20
C GLY A 139 7.61 -4.88 8.85
N VAL A 140 8.44 -4.37 7.96
CA VAL A 140 9.69 -5.01 7.54
C VAL A 140 10.87 -4.24 8.13
N GLY A 141 11.80 -4.97 8.76
CA GLY A 141 13.00 -4.42 9.37
C GLY A 141 14.24 -5.25 9.04
N LEU A 142 15.38 -4.59 8.80
CA LEU A 142 16.67 -5.26 8.71
C LEU A 142 17.28 -5.48 10.11
N ASP A 143 17.14 -4.47 10.98
CA ASP A 143 17.78 -4.45 12.29
C ASP A 143 16.78 -4.39 13.46
N ASP A 144 15.54 -3.97 13.19
CA ASP A 144 14.51 -3.75 14.21
C ASP A 144 13.56 -4.95 14.34
N LYS A 145 13.15 -5.28 15.58
CA LYS A 145 12.23 -6.40 15.86
C LYS A 145 10.82 -5.95 16.24
N GLY A 146 10.60 -4.68 16.54
CA GLY A 146 9.31 -4.14 16.96
C GLY A 146 9.44 -2.81 17.70
N ASP A 147 8.31 -2.25 18.13
CA ASP A 147 8.27 -1.04 18.93
C ASP A 147 7.31 -1.15 20.13
N ALA A 148 7.36 -0.14 21.01
CA ALA A 148 6.53 -0.09 22.22
C ALA A 148 5.02 0.11 21.93
N LEU A 149 4.65 0.48 20.69
CA LEU A 149 3.26 0.73 20.27
C LEU A 149 2.64 -0.44 19.50
N GLY A 150 3.28 -1.62 19.56
CA GLY A 150 2.72 -2.86 19.00
C GLY A 150 3.08 -3.15 17.55
N GLN A 151 3.96 -2.35 16.91
CA GLN A 151 4.49 -2.69 15.60
C GLN A 151 5.39 -3.92 15.71
N GLN A 152 5.15 -4.91 14.86
CA GLN A 152 5.96 -6.10 14.72
C GLN A 152 6.74 -6.02 13.41
N TYR A 153 8.05 -6.31 13.46
CA TYR A 153 8.90 -6.36 12.28
C TYR A 153 9.29 -7.79 11.96
N ARG A 154 9.17 -8.13 10.68
CA ARG A 154 9.69 -9.36 10.07
C ARG A 154 10.93 -9.02 9.25
N THR A 155 11.78 -9.98 9.03
CA THR A 155 12.93 -9.80 8.13
C THR A 155 12.48 -9.75 6.68
N VAL A 156 13.33 -9.22 5.80
CA VAL A 156 13.08 -9.16 4.35
C VAL A 156 12.90 -10.57 3.80
N ASP A 157 13.78 -11.54 4.14
CA ASP A 157 13.66 -12.93 3.69
C ASP A 157 12.33 -13.58 4.11
N GLU A 158 11.91 -13.37 5.37
CA GLU A 158 10.64 -13.92 5.87
C GLU A 158 9.43 -13.42 5.08
N VAL A 159 9.34 -12.13 4.78
CA VAL A 159 8.18 -11.60 4.05
C VAL A 159 8.17 -12.05 2.59
N PHE A 160 9.30 -12.07 1.92
CA PHE A 160 9.36 -12.58 0.54
C PHE A 160 9.06 -14.08 0.46
N SER A 161 9.49 -14.88 1.44
CA SER A 161 9.16 -16.31 1.49
C SER A 161 7.65 -16.59 1.65
N THR A 162 6.88 -15.63 2.13
CA THR A 162 5.42 -15.74 2.30
C THR A 162 4.62 -15.08 1.18
N GLY A 163 5.26 -14.59 0.12
CA GLY A 163 4.60 -14.11 -1.09
C GLY A 163 4.54 -12.60 -1.27
N THR A 164 5.32 -11.83 -0.50
CA THR A 164 5.45 -10.38 -0.69
C THR A 164 6.13 -10.05 -2.03
N ASP A 165 5.62 -9.07 -2.75
CA ASP A 165 6.24 -8.52 -3.95
C ASP A 165 6.99 -7.23 -3.67
N ILE A 166 6.43 -6.37 -2.81
CA ILE A 166 7.00 -5.07 -2.45
C ILE A 166 6.99 -4.91 -0.92
N ILE A 167 8.12 -4.49 -0.35
CA ILE A 167 8.21 -4.13 1.07
C ILE A 167 7.90 -2.65 1.28
N ILE A 168 7.14 -2.33 2.33
CA ILE A 168 6.89 -0.96 2.76
C ILE A 168 7.76 -0.65 3.97
N VAL A 169 8.71 0.27 3.80
CA VAL A 169 9.70 0.63 4.83
C VAL A 169 9.55 2.10 5.21
N GLY A 170 9.20 2.36 6.45
CA GLY A 170 9.08 3.71 7.01
C GLY A 170 10.25 4.05 7.93
N ARG A 171 10.11 3.72 9.22
CA ARG A 171 11.13 4.02 10.26
C ARG A 171 12.49 3.40 9.98
N GLY A 172 12.54 2.30 9.24
CA GLY A 172 13.79 1.70 8.78
C GLY A 172 14.67 2.66 7.98
N LEU A 173 14.04 3.61 7.24
CA LEU A 173 14.74 4.65 6.48
C LEU A 173 14.91 5.95 7.24
N PHE A 174 13.88 6.40 7.97
CA PHE A 174 13.76 7.78 8.45
C PHE A 174 13.87 7.93 9.96
N ALA A 175 14.21 6.89 10.72
CA ALA A 175 14.44 7.01 12.15
C ALA A 175 15.66 7.90 12.43
N LYS A 176 15.62 8.61 13.60
CA LYS A 176 16.70 9.50 14.01
C LYS A 176 18.07 8.79 13.99
N GLY A 177 19.03 9.40 13.35
CA GLY A 177 20.39 8.88 13.22
C GLY A 177 20.63 7.95 12.03
N ARG A 178 19.61 7.69 11.19
CA ARG A 178 19.75 6.95 9.94
C ARG A 178 19.91 7.90 8.76
N ASP A 179 20.76 7.51 7.80
CA ASP A 179 20.85 8.18 6.50
C ASP A 179 19.91 7.48 5.51
N PRO A 180 18.84 8.15 5.03
CA PRO A 180 17.83 7.52 4.17
C PRO A 180 18.39 6.94 2.87
N LYS A 181 19.46 7.53 2.33
CA LYS A 181 20.10 7.03 1.11
C LYS A 181 20.79 5.69 1.35
N THR A 182 21.59 5.61 2.39
CA THR A 182 22.32 4.39 2.79
C THR A 182 21.35 3.28 3.16
N GLU A 183 20.34 3.58 3.98
CA GLU A 183 19.33 2.61 4.38
C GLU A 183 18.47 2.17 3.20
N GLY A 184 18.08 3.09 2.33
CA GLY A 184 17.34 2.78 1.11
C GLY A 184 18.07 1.77 0.23
N GLU A 185 19.38 1.91 0.07
CA GLU A 185 20.20 0.98 -0.70
C GLU A 185 20.32 -0.39 -0.03
N ARG A 186 20.42 -0.44 1.31
CA ARG A 186 20.41 -1.69 2.08
C ARG A 186 19.10 -2.46 1.88
N TYR A 187 17.95 -1.78 2.05
CA TYR A 187 16.62 -2.39 1.85
C TYR A 187 16.37 -2.79 0.40
N ARG A 188 16.77 -1.96 -0.56
CA ARG A 188 16.65 -2.26 -1.99
C ARG A 188 17.41 -3.54 -2.35
N LYS A 189 18.67 -3.63 -1.91
CA LYS A 189 19.49 -4.82 -2.17
C LYS A 189 18.91 -6.06 -1.51
N ALA A 190 18.57 -5.99 -0.23
CA ALA A 190 18.01 -7.12 0.51
C ALA A 190 16.67 -7.59 -0.11
N GLY A 191 15.79 -6.65 -0.47
CA GLY A 191 14.52 -6.98 -1.14
C GLY A 191 14.71 -7.62 -2.48
N TRP A 192 15.62 -7.09 -3.30
CA TRP A 192 15.91 -7.67 -4.60
C TRP A 192 16.51 -9.07 -4.53
N ASP A 193 17.48 -9.27 -3.64
CA ASP A 193 18.11 -10.59 -3.42
C ASP A 193 17.07 -11.62 -2.95
N ALA A 194 16.17 -11.24 -2.02
CA ALA A 194 15.10 -12.10 -1.53
C ALA A 194 14.04 -12.42 -2.61
N TYR A 195 13.70 -11.44 -3.45
CA TYR A 195 12.81 -11.63 -4.59
C TYR A 195 13.40 -12.63 -5.59
N LEU A 196 14.65 -12.43 -6.01
CA LEU A 196 15.33 -13.36 -6.92
C LEU A 196 15.40 -14.79 -6.37
N LYS A 197 15.66 -14.95 -5.07
CA LYS A 197 15.66 -16.25 -4.40
C LYS A 197 14.28 -16.93 -4.43
N ARG A 198 13.19 -16.14 -4.40
CA ARG A 198 11.82 -16.68 -4.47
C ARG A 198 11.44 -17.17 -5.87
N ILE A 199 11.86 -16.47 -6.91
CA ILE A 199 11.45 -16.78 -8.30
C ILE A 199 12.40 -17.70 -9.05
N GLY A 200 13.62 -17.90 -8.54
CA GLY A 200 14.71 -18.57 -9.19
C GLY A 200 15.06 -19.89 -8.86
#